data_6316249e37d85dce7e2530ad07706679
#
_entry.id   6316249e37d85dce7e2530ad07706679
#
_cell.length_a   1.000
_cell.length_b   1.000
_cell.length_c   1.000
_cell.angle_alpha   90.00
_cell.angle_beta   90.00
_cell.angle_gamma   90.00
#
_symmetry.space_group_name_H-M   'P 1'
#
loop_
_entity.id
_entity.type
_entity.pdbx_description
1 polymer ?
#
loop_
_entity_poly.entity_id
_entity_poly.type
_entity_poly.pdbx_seq_one_letter_code
_entity_poly.pdbx_strand_id
1 'polypeptide(L)'
;GVPIKVHNEDVGSIILERINPIPFSAENQDSLIFFGKILGSAIFWLKEYDKLYQDATHDGLSQLLNHQTFKERFQEEILRAERFQHFITVIMFDLDKFKRINDTLGHPYGDYVIQTVSNILKENVRAIDLVSRYGGEEFVVILINTSAENARPVGERIVKTIAEYPFDYDS
;
A
#
# COMPACT_ATOMS: atom_id res chain seq x y z
N GLY A 1 34.71 7.07 0.90
CA GLY A 1 33.37 6.62 0.54
C GLY A 1 33.08 6.85 -0.94
N VAL A 2 32.18 6.10 -1.48
CA VAL A 2 31.73 6.20 -2.87
C VAL A 2 30.21 6.33 -2.88
N PRO A 3 29.61 7.27 -3.64
CA PRO A 3 28.17 7.39 -3.73
C PRO A 3 27.54 6.19 -4.45
N ILE A 4 26.36 5.80 -4.01
CA ILE A 4 25.46 4.89 -4.73
C ILE A 4 24.52 5.75 -5.54
N LYS A 5 24.55 5.62 -6.87
CA LYS A 5 23.74 6.45 -7.78
C LYS A 5 22.68 5.66 -8.49
N VAL A 6 21.48 6.25 -8.58
CA VAL A 6 20.38 5.82 -9.44
C VAL A 6 20.05 7.00 -10.37
N HIS A 7 20.17 6.82 -11.69
CA HIS A 7 19.94 7.88 -12.68
C HIS A 7 20.66 9.22 -12.37
N ASN A 8 21.92 9.16 -11.94
CA ASN A 8 22.73 10.31 -11.50
C ASN A 8 22.32 10.97 -10.17
N GLU A 9 21.30 10.48 -9.48
CA GLU A 9 20.94 10.95 -8.15
C GLU A 9 21.63 10.10 -7.08
N ASP A 10 22.19 10.73 -6.06
CA ASP A 10 22.81 10.07 -4.94
C ASP A 10 21.73 9.50 -4.00
N VAL A 11 21.61 8.16 -3.93
CA VAL A 11 20.64 7.47 -3.07
C VAL A 11 21.27 6.92 -1.79
N GLY A 12 22.59 6.98 -1.67
CA GLY A 12 23.34 6.52 -0.52
C GLY A 12 24.83 6.55 -0.75
N SER A 13 25.60 6.00 0.16
CA SER A 13 27.06 5.87 0.03
C SER A 13 27.58 4.57 0.62
N ILE A 14 28.66 4.05 0.04
CA ILE A 14 29.45 2.95 0.61
C ILE A 14 30.69 3.58 1.26
N ILE A 15 30.93 3.28 2.53
CA ILE A 15 32.09 3.73 3.28
C ILE A 15 32.91 2.50 3.66
N LEU A 16 34.19 2.52 3.34
CA LEU A 16 35.18 1.57 3.84
C LEU A 16 36.10 2.25 4.85
N GLU A 17 36.27 1.62 6.00
CA GLU A 17 37.17 2.06 7.06
C GLU A 17 38.19 0.98 7.34
N ARG A 18 39.38 1.39 7.70
CA ARG A 18 40.46 0.52 8.16
C ARG A 18 40.94 0.94 9.54
N ILE A 19 41.18 -0.04 10.38
CA ILE A 19 41.84 0.18 11.69
C ILE A 19 43.30 0.48 11.51
N ASN A 20 43.92 -0.02 10.43
CA ASN A 20 45.34 0.15 10.13
C ASN A 20 45.55 1.37 9.20
N PRO A 21 46.52 2.28 9.44
CA PRO A 21 46.71 3.51 8.67
C PRO A 21 47.29 3.31 7.26
N ILE A 22 47.16 2.15 6.66
CA ILE A 22 47.62 1.87 5.29
C ILE A 22 46.56 2.47 4.31
N PRO A 23 46.95 3.32 3.34
CA PRO A 23 46.06 3.86 2.36
C PRO A 23 45.37 2.77 1.51
N PHE A 24 44.15 3.02 1.07
CA PHE A 24 43.46 2.18 0.10
C PHE A 24 44.18 2.28 -1.26
N SER A 25 44.44 1.13 -1.92
CA SER A 25 45.00 1.10 -3.25
C SER A 25 43.95 1.60 -4.29
N ALA A 26 44.44 1.99 -5.47
CA ALA A 26 43.55 2.33 -6.61
C ALA A 26 42.59 1.18 -6.95
N GLU A 27 43.07 -0.06 -6.92
CA GLU A 27 42.24 -1.25 -7.15
C GLU A 27 41.12 -1.39 -6.10
N ASN A 28 41.37 -1.06 -4.84
CA ASN A 28 40.32 -1.03 -3.81
C ASN A 28 39.28 0.06 -4.08
N GLN A 29 39.72 1.22 -4.61
CA GLN A 29 38.81 2.32 -4.96
C GLN A 29 37.96 1.95 -6.18
N ASP A 30 38.54 1.35 -7.21
CA ASP A 30 37.84 0.89 -8.41
C ASP A 30 36.80 -0.19 -8.06
N SER A 31 37.19 -1.13 -7.20
CA SER A 31 36.27 -2.15 -6.68
C SER A 31 35.09 -1.52 -5.95
N LEU A 32 35.33 -0.52 -5.12
CA LEU A 32 34.29 0.16 -4.39
C LEU A 32 33.33 0.92 -5.33
N ILE A 33 33.86 1.58 -6.34
CA ILE A 33 33.08 2.24 -7.39
C ILE A 33 32.23 1.23 -8.15
N PHE A 34 32.80 0.07 -8.49
CA PHE A 34 32.07 -1.01 -9.15
C PHE A 34 30.90 -1.52 -8.30
N PHE A 35 31.13 -1.79 -7.01
CA PHE A 35 30.06 -2.16 -6.08
C PHE A 35 28.99 -1.07 -5.95
N GLY A 36 29.38 0.20 -5.91
CA GLY A 36 28.45 1.33 -5.90
C GLY A 36 27.51 1.32 -7.09
N LYS A 37 28.03 1.04 -8.29
CA LYS A 37 27.23 0.92 -9.52
C LYS A 37 26.29 -0.28 -9.48
N ILE A 38 26.75 -1.45 -9.04
CA ILE A 38 25.90 -2.65 -8.91
C ILE A 38 24.76 -2.39 -7.94
N LEU A 39 25.04 -1.82 -6.77
CA LEU A 39 24.01 -1.49 -5.77
C LEU A 39 23.02 -0.45 -6.31
N GLY A 40 23.50 0.57 -7.00
CA GLY A 40 22.63 1.54 -7.66
C GLY A 40 21.66 0.90 -8.65
N SER A 41 22.17 0.00 -9.50
CA SER A 41 21.35 -0.75 -10.44
C SER A 41 20.35 -1.67 -9.74
N ALA A 42 20.76 -2.35 -8.67
CA ALA A 42 19.87 -3.21 -7.90
C ALA A 42 18.75 -2.42 -7.21
N ILE A 43 19.07 -1.28 -6.62
CA ILE A 43 18.07 -0.38 -5.99
C ILE A 43 17.10 0.16 -7.04
N PHE A 44 17.60 0.52 -8.23
CA PHE A 44 16.75 0.95 -9.34
C PHE A 44 15.73 -0.14 -9.72
N TRP A 45 16.20 -1.35 -9.99
CA TRP A 45 15.32 -2.45 -10.38
C TRP A 45 14.32 -2.84 -9.29
N LEU A 46 14.72 -2.78 -8.03
CA LEU A 46 13.79 -3.00 -6.91
C LEU A 46 12.67 -1.96 -6.86
N LYS A 47 12.99 -0.68 -7.06
CA LYS A 47 11.98 0.39 -7.11
C LYS A 47 11.04 0.24 -8.31
N GLU A 48 11.58 -0.07 -9.49
CA GLU A 48 10.76 -0.29 -10.69
C GLU A 48 9.86 -1.52 -10.52
N TYR A 49 10.38 -2.61 -9.95
CA TYR A 49 9.59 -3.79 -9.66
C TYR A 49 8.45 -3.48 -8.67
N ASP A 50 8.77 -2.78 -7.58
CA ASP A 50 7.77 -2.41 -6.57
C ASP A 50 6.66 -1.54 -7.18
N LYS A 51 7.03 -0.56 -8.01
CA LYS A 51 6.08 0.27 -8.74
C LYS A 51 5.18 -0.57 -9.66
N LEU A 52 5.77 -1.44 -10.49
CA LEU A 52 5.01 -2.31 -11.37
C LEU A 52 4.08 -3.26 -10.58
N TYR A 53 4.54 -3.76 -9.44
CA TYR A 53 3.73 -4.59 -8.56
C TYR A 53 2.54 -3.80 -7.97
N GLN A 54 2.76 -2.58 -7.50
CA GLN A 54 1.69 -1.72 -7.00
C GLN A 54 0.68 -1.40 -8.11
N ASP A 55 1.13 -1.01 -9.29
CA ASP A 55 0.27 -0.70 -10.44
C ASP A 55 -0.57 -1.92 -10.87
N ALA A 56 -0.02 -3.13 -10.78
CA ALA A 56 -0.71 -4.36 -11.14
C ALA A 56 -1.73 -4.83 -10.07
N THR A 57 -1.46 -4.54 -8.79
CA THR A 57 -2.21 -5.14 -7.66
C THR A 57 -3.12 -4.17 -6.93
N HIS A 58 -2.94 -2.86 -7.11
CA HIS A 58 -3.71 -1.84 -6.40
C HIS A 58 -4.50 -0.94 -7.36
N ASP A 59 -5.56 -0.34 -6.86
CA ASP A 59 -6.31 0.70 -7.55
C ASP A 59 -5.53 2.03 -7.50
N GLY A 60 -5.34 2.65 -8.66
CA GLY A 60 -4.49 3.84 -8.80
C GLY A 60 -4.93 5.05 -7.97
N LEU A 61 -6.23 5.20 -7.69
CA LEU A 61 -6.77 6.31 -6.90
C LEU A 61 -6.74 6.01 -5.39
N SER A 62 -7.29 4.89 -5.00
CA SER A 62 -7.49 4.52 -3.59
C SER A 62 -6.24 3.90 -2.95
N GLN A 63 -5.32 3.39 -3.75
CA GLN A 63 -4.16 2.62 -3.29
C GLN A 63 -4.54 1.41 -2.39
N LEU A 64 -5.78 0.92 -2.56
CA LEU A 64 -6.27 -0.34 -2.02
C LEU A 64 -6.04 -1.46 -3.03
N LEU A 65 -6.20 -2.72 -2.62
CA LEU A 65 -6.21 -3.81 -3.58
C LEU A 65 -7.24 -3.54 -4.68
N ASN A 66 -6.86 -3.75 -5.94
CA ASN A 66 -7.81 -3.73 -7.04
C ASN A 66 -8.70 -4.98 -7.00
N HIS A 67 -9.80 -4.96 -7.74
CA HIS A 67 -10.80 -6.04 -7.76
C HIS A 67 -10.19 -7.41 -8.11
N GLN A 68 -9.25 -7.46 -9.07
CA GLN A 68 -8.64 -8.72 -9.51
C GLN A 68 -7.78 -9.33 -8.40
N THR A 69 -6.87 -8.57 -7.84
CA THR A 69 -5.99 -9.00 -6.74
C THR A 69 -6.79 -9.38 -5.50
N PHE A 70 -7.84 -8.60 -5.19
CA PHE A 70 -8.76 -8.93 -4.10
C PHE A 70 -9.37 -10.32 -4.29
N LYS A 71 -9.87 -10.63 -5.48
CA LYS A 71 -10.48 -11.92 -5.79
C LYS A 71 -9.52 -13.10 -5.56
N GLU A 72 -8.30 -12.94 -6.04
CA GLU A 72 -7.24 -13.96 -5.88
C GLU A 72 -6.90 -14.16 -4.41
N ARG A 73 -6.65 -13.07 -3.68
CA ARG A 73 -6.35 -13.13 -2.24
C ARG A 73 -7.50 -13.68 -1.42
N PHE A 74 -8.74 -13.33 -1.75
CA PHE A 74 -9.92 -13.86 -1.06
C PHE A 74 -10.05 -15.37 -1.24
N GLN A 75 -9.81 -15.91 -2.44
CA GLN A 75 -9.80 -17.35 -2.67
C GLN A 75 -8.72 -18.05 -1.84
N GLU A 76 -7.52 -17.49 -1.77
CA GLU A 76 -6.47 -18.02 -0.91
C GLU A 76 -6.87 -18.05 0.55
N GLU A 77 -7.49 -16.99 1.06
CA GLU A 77 -7.94 -16.93 2.45
C GLU A 77 -9.09 -17.90 2.76
N ILE A 78 -10.01 -18.13 1.81
CA ILE A 78 -11.04 -19.18 1.96
C ILE A 78 -10.39 -20.55 2.15
N LEU A 79 -9.42 -20.91 1.29
CA LEU A 79 -8.72 -22.20 1.39
C LEU A 79 -7.93 -22.34 2.71
N ARG A 80 -7.32 -21.22 3.18
CA ARG A 80 -6.66 -21.18 4.49
C ARG A 80 -7.66 -21.37 5.63
N ALA A 81 -8.80 -20.67 5.57
CA ALA A 81 -9.84 -20.76 6.58
C ALA A 81 -10.42 -22.18 6.68
N GLU A 82 -10.67 -22.83 5.57
CA GLU A 82 -11.11 -24.22 5.52
C GLU A 82 -10.06 -25.15 6.15
N ARG A 83 -8.78 -24.98 5.78
CA ARG A 83 -7.70 -25.83 6.29
C ARG A 83 -7.48 -25.68 7.79
N PHE A 84 -7.51 -24.44 8.29
CA PHE A 84 -7.20 -24.14 9.68
C PHE A 84 -8.44 -23.93 10.56
N GLN A 85 -9.65 -24.14 10.01
CA GLN A 85 -10.92 -24.03 10.72
C GLN A 85 -11.10 -22.70 11.45
N HIS A 86 -10.72 -21.58 10.78
CA HIS A 86 -10.93 -20.24 11.30
C HIS A 86 -12.03 -19.48 10.53
N PHE A 87 -12.54 -18.41 11.11
CA PHE A 87 -13.59 -17.61 10.51
C PHE A 87 -13.00 -16.55 9.55
N ILE A 88 -13.77 -16.24 8.51
CA ILE A 88 -13.58 -15.07 7.67
C ILE A 88 -14.89 -14.29 7.68
N THR A 89 -14.80 -12.97 7.89
CA THR A 89 -15.95 -12.09 7.73
C THR A 89 -15.69 -11.08 6.62
N VAL A 90 -16.64 -10.97 5.71
CA VAL A 90 -16.63 -9.99 4.61
C VAL A 90 -17.57 -8.85 4.97
N ILE A 91 -17.10 -7.60 4.86
CA ILE A 91 -17.92 -6.40 5.03
C ILE A 91 -17.86 -5.63 3.71
N MET A 92 -19.02 -5.30 3.15
CA MET A 92 -19.12 -4.39 2.01
C MET A 92 -19.53 -3.01 2.49
N PHE A 93 -18.93 -1.99 1.92
CA PHE A 93 -19.26 -0.59 2.13
C PHE A 93 -19.57 0.06 0.79
N ASP A 94 -20.57 0.93 0.79
CA ASP A 94 -20.97 1.72 -0.37
C ASP A 94 -21.13 3.18 0.08
N LEU A 95 -20.66 4.13 -0.73
CA LEU A 95 -20.76 5.56 -0.41
C LEU A 95 -22.10 6.11 -0.86
N ASP A 96 -22.98 6.35 0.09
CA ASP A 96 -24.30 6.91 -0.17
C ASP A 96 -24.25 8.18 -1.01
N LYS A 97 -24.98 8.16 -2.15
CA LYS A 97 -25.13 9.34 -3.03
C LYS A 97 -23.81 9.89 -3.59
N PHE A 98 -22.78 9.07 -3.76
CA PHE A 98 -21.47 9.49 -4.25
C PHE A 98 -21.56 10.22 -5.61
N LYS A 99 -22.44 9.75 -6.51
CA LYS A 99 -22.71 10.47 -7.76
C LYS A 99 -23.13 11.92 -7.53
N ARG A 100 -23.97 12.17 -6.51
CA ARG A 100 -24.40 13.54 -6.19
C ARG A 100 -23.24 14.41 -5.69
N ILE A 101 -22.28 13.81 -4.96
CA ILE A 101 -21.05 14.50 -4.55
C ILE A 101 -20.30 14.96 -5.79
N ASN A 102 -20.04 14.06 -6.74
CA ASN A 102 -19.35 14.38 -7.99
C ASN A 102 -20.10 15.45 -8.83
N ASP A 103 -21.43 15.32 -8.95
CA ASP A 103 -22.25 16.24 -9.72
C ASP A 103 -22.30 17.65 -9.11
N THR A 104 -22.13 17.78 -7.77
CA THR A 104 -22.24 19.05 -7.04
C THR A 104 -20.90 19.72 -6.78
N LEU A 105 -19.89 18.92 -6.41
CA LEU A 105 -18.57 19.41 -5.96
C LEU A 105 -17.44 19.08 -6.93
N GLY A 106 -17.76 18.37 -8.02
CA GLY A 106 -16.81 17.98 -9.05
C GLY A 106 -16.04 16.68 -8.75
N HIS A 107 -15.48 16.08 -9.80
CA HIS A 107 -14.71 14.84 -9.70
C HIS A 107 -13.47 14.95 -8.78
N PRO A 108 -12.71 16.06 -8.75
CA PRO A 108 -11.57 16.17 -7.83
C PRO A 108 -11.96 16.01 -6.36
N TYR A 109 -13.12 16.55 -5.98
CA TYR A 109 -13.63 16.35 -4.63
C TYR A 109 -14.06 14.89 -4.38
N GLY A 110 -14.70 14.25 -5.36
CA GLY A 110 -15.02 12.83 -5.29
C GLY A 110 -13.77 11.95 -5.13
N ASP A 111 -12.71 12.25 -5.86
CA ASP A 111 -11.43 11.57 -5.76
C ASP A 111 -10.82 11.71 -4.35
N TYR A 112 -10.87 12.92 -3.79
CA TYR A 112 -10.46 13.17 -2.41
C TYR A 112 -11.29 12.34 -1.39
N VAL A 113 -12.61 12.25 -1.59
CA VAL A 113 -13.48 11.42 -0.72
C VAL A 113 -13.09 9.95 -0.81
N ILE A 114 -12.86 9.41 -2.01
CA ILE A 114 -12.40 8.03 -2.22
C ILE A 114 -11.07 7.78 -1.50
N GLN A 115 -10.08 8.66 -1.67
CA GLN A 115 -8.78 8.55 -1.02
C GLN A 115 -8.89 8.61 0.51
N THR A 116 -9.69 9.53 1.02
CA THR A 116 -9.91 9.70 2.47
C THR A 116 -10.56 8.46 3.08
N VAL A 117 -11.64 7.97 2.47
CA VAL A 117 -12.32 6.74 2.92
C VAL A 117 -11.37 5.53 2.86
N SER A 118 -10.56 5.44 1.81
CA SER A 118 -9.58 4.35 1.67
C SER A 118 -8.56 4.35 2.80
N ASN A 119 -8.07 5.51 3.21
CA ASN A 119 -7.16 5.66 4.34
C ASN A 119 -7.85 5.28 5.66
N ILE A 120 -9.07 5.75 5.88
CA ILE A 120 -9.86 5.39 7.07
C ILE A 120 -10.06 3.88 7.15
N LEU A 121 -10.38 3.22 6.03
CA LEU A 121 -10.51 1.76 5.99
C LEU A 121 -9.22 1.07 6.40
N LYS A 122 -8.07 1.46 5.81
CA LYS A 122 -6.74 0.89 6.13
C LYS A 122 -6.39 1.05 7.61
N GLU A 123 -6.63 2.21 8.19
CA GLU A 123 -6.28 2.52 9.58
C GLU A 123 -7.17 1.78 10.60
N ASN A 124 -8.37 1.38 10.19
CA ASN A 124 -9.33 0.71 11.07
C ASN A 124 -9.31 -0.81 11.02
N VAL A 125 -8.41 -1.41 10.24
CA VAL A 125 -8.23 -2.86 10.14
C VAL A 125 -6.80 -3.26 10.46
N ARG A 126 -6.55 -4.56 10.63
CA ARG A 126 -5.21 -5.09 10.90
C ARG A 126 -4.42 -5.25 9.60
N ALA A 127 -3.09 -5.30 9.70
CA ALA A 127 -2.22 -5.51 8.54
C ALA A 127 -2.47 -6.85 7.80
N ILE A 128 -3.06 -7.84 8.47
CA ILE A 128 -3.41 -9.13 7.86
C ILE A 128 -4.76 -9.10 7.16
N ASP A 129 -5.63 -8.13 7.47
CA ASP A 129 -6.94 -8.00 6.86
C ASP A 129 -6.80 -7.43 5.43
N LEU A 130 -7.73 -7.78 4.56
CA LEU A 130 -7.69 -7.30 3.17
C LEU A 130 -8.68 -6.16 2.99
N VAL A 131 -8.24 -5.11 2.32
CA VAL A 131 -9.08 -3.96 1.96
C VAL A 131 -8.96 -3.72 0.47
N SER A 132 -10.09 -3.58 -0.22
CA SER A 132 -10.14 -3.39 -1.65
C SER A 132 -11.16 -2.33 -2.04
N ARG A 133 -10.87 -1.62 -3.13
CA ARG A 133 -11.87 -0.90 -3.88
C ARG A 133 -12.48 -1.85 -4.90
N TYR A 134 -13.70 -2.29 -4.64
CA TYR A 134 -14.37 -3.31 -5.43
C TYR A 134 -15.03 -2.74 -6.70
N GLY A 135 -15.52 -1.51 -6.61
CA GLY A 135 -16.16 -0.76 -7.68
C GLY A 135 -15.84 0.73 -7.60
N GLY A 136 -16.60 1.55 -8.30
CA GLY A 136 -16.40 3.01 -8.32
C GLY A 136 -16.48 3.65 -6.94
N GLU A 137 -17.50 3.31 -6.18
CA GLU A 137 -17.82 3.83 -4.83
C GLU A 137 -17.98 2.72 -3.80
N GLU A 138 -17.65 1.47 -4.19
CA GLU A 138 -17.81 0.27 -3.39
C GLU A 138 -16.47 -0.21 -2.84
N PHE A 139 -16.45 -0.55 -1.56
CA PHE A 139 -15.27 -1.07 -0.87
C PHE A 139 -15.60 -2.40 -0.18
N VAL A 140 -14.61 -3.26 -0.10
CA VAL A 140 -14.72 -4.56 0.58
C VAL A 140 -13.59 -4.71 1.58
N VAL A 141 -13.94 -5.16 2.78
CA VAL A 141 -13.00 -5.53 3.83
C VAL A 141 -13.18 -7.00 4.15
N ILE A 142 -12.07 -7.74 4.20
CA ILE A 142 -12.05 -9.12 4.72
C ILE A 142 -11.31 -9.11 6.04
N LEU A 143 -12.01 -9.49 7.11
CA LEU A 143 -11.45 -9.67 8.44
C LEU A 143 -11.08 -11.14 8.63
N ILE A 144 -9.77 -11.41 8.70
CA ILE A 144 -9.21 -12.75 8.84
C ILE A 144 -9.28 -13.22 10.30
N ASN A 145 -9.64 -14.49 10.49
CA ASN A 145 -9.81 -15.09 11.81
C ASN A 145 -10.73 -14.25 12.73
N THR A 146 -11.83 -13.78 12.18
CA THR A 146 -12.78 -12.91 12.88
C THR A 146 -14.21 -13.40 12.62
N SER A 147 -14.96 -13.70 13.68
CA SER A 147 -16.37 -14.06 13.58
C SER A 147 -17.24 -12.85 13.26
N ALA A 148 -18.46 -13.07 12.77
CA ALA A 148 -19.41 -12.02 12.46
C ALA A 148 -19.72 -11.12 13.69
N GLU A 149 -19.78 -11.69 14.88
CA GLU A 149 -19.99 -10.94 16.14
C GLU A 149 -18.83 -9.98 16.42
N ASN A 150 -17.59 -10.44 16.21
CA ASN A 150 -16.38 -9.63 16.42
C ASN A 150 -16.13 -8.64 15.28
N ALA A 151 -16.67 -8.89 14.09
CA ALA A 151 -16.57 -8.02 12.94
C ALA A 151 -17.51 -6.80 13.03
N ARG A 152 -18.69 -6.98 13.66
CA ARG A 152 -19.68 -5.90 13.79
C ARG A 152 -19.11 -4.61 14.40
N PRO A 153 -18.40 -4.62 15.55
CA PRO A 153 -17.80 -3.41 16.11
C PRO A 153 -16.79 -2.75 15.19
N VAL A 154 -16.09 -3.52 14.36
CA VAL A 154 -15.14 -2.98 13.36
C VAL A 154 -15.90 -2.21 12.29
N GLY A 155 -16.94 -2.80 11.73
CA GLY A 155 -17.79 -2.13 10.73
C GLY A 155 -18.45 -0.86 11.27
N GLU A 156 -19.05 -0.93 12.48
CA GLU A 156 -19.68 0.22 13.14
C GLU A 156 -18.66 1.35 13.40
N ARG A 157 -17.45 1.02 13.84
CA ARG A 157 -16.38 2.00 14.05
C ARG A 157 -15.98 2.67 12.74
N ILE A 158 -15.80 1.92 11.64
CA ILE A 158 -15.47 2.46 10.33
C ILE A 158 -16.55 3.43 9.86
N VAL A 159 -17.83 3.03 9.90
CA VAL A 159 -18.95 3.89 9.49
C VAL A 159 -18.99 5.17 10.33
N LYS A 160 -18.81 5.06 11.66
CA LYS A 160 -18.76 6.21 12.54
C LYS A 160 -17.59 7.15 12.21
N THR A 161 -16.39 6.60 12.01
CA THR A 161 -15.20 7.39 11.67
C THR A 161 -15.40 8.15 10.36
N ILE A 162 -15.97 7.50 9.33
CA ILE A 162 -16.27 8.16 8.05
C ILE A 162 -17.34 9.25 8.24
N ALA A 163 -18.40 8.98 9.01
CA ALA A 163 -19.49 9.94 9.23
C ALA A 163 -19.05 11.18 10.03
N GLU A 164 -18.08 11.03 10.94
CA GLU A 164 -17.57 12.11 11.77
C GLU A 164 -16.35 12.84 11.14
N TYR A 165 -15.83 12.32 10.01
CA TYR A 165 -14.66 12.91 9.35
C TYR A 165 -15.05 14.25 8.69
N PRO A 166 -14.33 15.35 8.99
CA PRO A 166 -14.54 16.63 8.32
C PRO A 166 -13.92 16.53 6.91
N PHE A 167 -14.75 16.34 5.90
CA PHE A 167 -14.29 16.32 4.50
C PHE A 167 -13.98 17.75 4.03
N ASP A 168 -12.98 18.38 4.62
CA ASP A 168 -12.49 19.71 4.23
C ASP A 168 -11.50 19.54 3.08
N TYR A 169 -11.86 20.07 1.92
CA TYR A 169 -11.05 20.05 0.72
C TYR A 169 -10.66 21.46 0.34
N ASP A 170 -9.41 21.82 0.59
CA ASP A 170 -8.83 23.07 0.08
C ASP A 170 -8.50 22.89 -1.41
N SER A 171 -9.30 23.52 -2.27
CA SER A 171 -9.17 23.48 -3.74
C SER A 171 -8.08 24.39 -4.26
#